data_959bd381355d095a6507c2eb5e37d36b
#
_entry.id   959bd381355d095a6507c2eb5e37d36b
#
_cell.length_a   1.000
_cell.length_b   1.000
_cell.length_c   1.000
_cell.angle_alpha   90.00
_cell.angle_beta   90.00
_cell.angle_gamma   90.00
#
_symmetry.space_group_name_H-M   'P 1'
#
loop_
_entity.id
_entity.type
_entity.pdbx_description
1 polymer ?
#
loop_
_entity_poly.entity_id
_entity_poly.type
_entity_poly.pdbx_seq_one_letter_code
_entity_poly.pdbx_strand_id
1 'polypeptide(L)'
;MSESNIGNVFRKGISNFSFELSSGGSYLQSNMDFLSTSPSEYPISQFQNLENTTEIPANEVTKFDGNGFGVPVNLGVKLNVFNLFILGGGYGREIGNMNNLQGSDYSFEFQNSSYTFDKLYGNLGLVLYDAKKRASFLKWKYRRYSTQNIYMQSEKNQRIRQNYPWRFILEGEYGSLIVRRSPDPRLVNSNEPYYGVAFRIERQFSEYARFFVKTGAEFRNLTFEGTNIEEFQNIRQTLYAAQIGLSISLPGTKRCKVQGCGVVMKHLHDGVEYRGSSIFNLQNRRVGQWY
;
A
#
# COMPACT_ATOMS: atom_id res chain seq x y z
N MET A 1 34.31 30.50 -7.24
CA MET A 1 34.48 29.07 -6.88
C MET A 1 33.18 28.33 -7.15
N SER A 2 33.14 27.51 -8.19
CA SER A 2 31.93 26.68 -8.48
C SER A 2 31.83 25.62 -7.40
N GLU A 3 30.89 25.77 -6.46
CA GLU A 3 30.56 24.67 -5.57
C GLU A 3 30.12 23.45 -6.40
N SER A 4 30.79 22.34 -6.15
CA SER A 4 30.63 21.12 -6.91
C SER A 4 29.14 20.66 -6.93
N ASN A 5 28.60 20.46 -8.11
CA ASN A 5 27.26 19.91 -8.34
C ASN A 5 27.05 18.47 -7.77
N ILE A 6 28.14 17.83 -7.32
CA ILE A 6 28.13 16.44 -6.81
C ILE A 6 27.18 16.27 -5.64
N GLY A 7 27.10 17.22 -4.69
CA GLY A 7 26.17 17.13 -3.56
C GLY A 7 24.69 17.20 -3.94
N ASN A 8 24.36 17.79 -5.08
CA ASN A 8 22.98 17.84 -5.59
C ASN A 8 22.58 16.56 -6.32
N VAL A 9 23.52 15.88 -6.99
CA VAL A 9 23.27 14.59 -7.65
C VAL A 9 22.93 13.52 -6.60
N PHE A 10 23.73 13.44 -5.52
CA PHE A 10 23.48 12.50 -4.43
C PHE A 10 22.14 12.77 -3.72
N ARG A 11 21.81 14.03 -3.43
CA ARG A 11 20.51 14.41 -2.85
C ARG A 11 19.34 14.12 -3.77
N LYS A 12 19.48 14.31 -5.09
CA LYS A 12 18.49 13.90 -6.06
C LYS A 12 18.26 12.40 -6.04
N GLY A 13 19.32 11.60 -5.90
CA GLY A 13 19.22 10.16 -5.73
C GLY A 13 18.41 9.81 -4.48
N ILE A 14 18.79 10.34 -3.33
CA ILE A 14 18.10 10.09 -2.06
C ILE A 14 16.63 10.59 -2.07
N SER A 15 16.33 11.68 -2.77
CA SER A 15 14.97 12.23 -2.83
C SER A 15 13.97 11.33 -3.56
N ASN A 16 14.46 10.32 -4.28
CA ASN A 16 13.62 9.31 -4.92
C ASN A 16 13.18 8.21 -3.93
N PHE A 17 13.86 8.09 -2.78
CA PHE A 17 13.46 7.19 -1.72
C PHE A 17 12.40 7.81 -0.84
N SER A 18 11.47 6.99 -0.39
CA SER A 18 10.48 7.35 0.62
C SER A 18 10.25 6.22 1.61
N PHE A 19 10.06 6.60 2.86
CA PHE A 19 9.62 5.70 3.92
C PHE A 19 8.10 5.82 4.04
N GLU A 20 7.44 4.69 4.21
CA GLU A 20 5.99 4.63 4.26
C GLU A 20 5.50 3.92 5.51
N LEU A 21 4.43 4.48 6.07
CA LEU A 21 3.65 3.88 7.13
C LEU A 21 2.19 3.92 6.70
N SER A 22 1.50 2.79 6.78
CA SER A 22 0.06 2.72 6.50
C SER A 22 -0.66 1.78 7.44
N SER A 23 -1.94 2.06 7.64
CA SER A 23 -2.86 1.19 8.35
C SER A 23 -4.26 1.37 7.78
N GLY A 24 -5.16 0.44 8.10
CA GLY A 24 -6.53 0.51 7.61
C GLY A 24 -7.37 -0.65 8.07
N GLY A 25 -8.41 -0.96 7.31
CA GLY A 25 -9.26 -2.12 7.51
C GLY A 25 -9.19 -3.07 6.34
N SER A 26 -9.41 -4.34 6.60
CA SER A 26 -9.52 -5.37 5.58
C SER A 26 -10.73 -6.26 5.84
N TYR A 27 -11.36 -6.69 4.76
CA TYR A 27 -12.40 -7.70 4.74
C TYR A 27 -11.82 -8.96 4.10
N LEU A 28 -11.89 -10.07 4.82
CA LEU A 28 -11.38 -11.37 4.40
C LEU A 28 -12.54 -12.23 3.93
N GLN A 29 -12.41 -12.82 2.77
CA GLN A 29 -13.26 -13.88 2.24
C GLN A 29 -12.43 -15.15 2.11
N SER A 30 -12.88 -16.25 2.71
CA SER A 30 -12.22 -17.55 2.70
C SER A 30 -13.10 -18.56 2.01
N ASN A 31 -12.56 -19.33 1.09
CA ASN A 31 -13.25 -20.39 0.37
C ASN A 31 -12.43 -21.67 0.45
N MET A 32 -13.09 -22.81 0.71
CA MET A 32 -12.47 -24.11 0.78
C MET A 32 -13.32 -25.13 0.02
N ASP A 33 -12.70 -25.83 -0.91
CA ASP A 33 -13.26 -27.03 -1.54
C ASP A 33 -12.75 -28.24 -0.73
N PHE A 34 -13.55 -28.67 0.25
CA PHE A 34 -13.22 -29.76 1.16
C PHE A 34 -13.38 -31.11 0.47
N LEU A 35 -12.33 -31.93 0.51
CA LEU A 35 -12.34 -33.31 0.01
C LEU A 35 -11.48 -34.16 0.95
N SER A 36 -12.06 -35.19 1.56
CA SER A 36 -11.33 -36.08 2.45
C SER A 36 -11.83 -37.51 2.35
N THR A 37 -10.91 -38.45 2.57
CA THR A 37 -11.23 -39.88 2.74
C THR A 37 -11.81 -40.17 4.11
N SER A 38 -11.49 -39.32 5.12
CA SER A 38 -11.91 -39.44 6.51
C SER A 38 -12.39 -38.09 7.07
N PRO A 39 -13.60 -37.65 6.73
CA PRO A 39 -14.13 -36.35 7.17
C PRO A 39 -14.21 -36.16 8.68
N SER A 40 -14.35 -37.26 9.46
CA SER A 40 -14.39 -37.23 10.92
C SER A 40 -13.10 -36.74 11.61
N GLU A 41 -11.97 -36.70 10.89
CA GLU A 41 -10.71 -36.18 11.38
C GLU A 41 -10.61 -34.65 11.34
N TYR A 42 -11.62 -34.00 10.75
CA TYR A 42 -11.70 -32.55 10.64
C TYR A 42 -12.74 -31.96 11.60
N PRO A 43 -12.60 -30.68 12.00
CA PRO A 43 -13.48 -30.04 12.96
C PRO A 43 -14.78 -29.58 12.26
N ILE A 44 -15.55 -30.52 11.81
CA ILE A 44 -16.79 -30.28 11.10
C ILE A 44 -17.97 -30.63 12.01
N SER A 45 -18.88 -29.66 12.19
CA SER A 45 -20.13 -29.82 12.91
C SER A 45 -21.33 -29.67 11.96
N GLN A 46 -22.40 -30.37 12.25
CA GLN A 46 -23.65 -30.26 11.54
C GLN A 46 -24.51 -29.16 12.15
N PHE A 47 -25.22 -28.36 11.34
CA PHE A 47 -26.17 -27.39 11.88
C PHE A 47 -27.28 -28.14 12.66
N GLN A 48 -27.54 -27.72 13.90
CA GLN A 48 -28.60 -28.27 14.72
C GLN A 48 -29.98 -27.99 14.03
N ASN A 49 -30.74 -29.02 13.82
CA ASN A 49 -32.16 -29.10 13.36
C ASN A 49 -32.43 -29.85 12.05
N LEU A 50 -31.52 -30.67 11.59
CA LEU A 50 -31.82 -31.59 10.51
C LEU A 50 -32.25 -32.94 11.11
N GLU A 51 -33.46 -33.39 10.84
CA GLU A 51 -33.99 -34.69 11.26
C GLU A 51 -33.19 -35.87 10.67
N ASN A 52 -32.33 -35.62 9.71
CA ASN A 52 -31.44 -36.61 9.11
C ASN A 52 -29.99 -36.25 9.38
N THR A 53 -29.34 -37.01 10.24
CA THR A 53 -27.88 -36.97 10.44
C THR A 53 -27.17 -37.56 9.22
N THR A 54 -26.96 -36.78 8.20
CA THR A 54 -26.11 -37.16 7.07
C THR A 54 -24.70 -36.75 7.40
N GLU A 55 -23.81 -37.70 7.61
CA GLU A 55 -22.36 -37.45 7.68
C GLU A 55 -21.90 -36.90 6.34
N ILE A 56 -20.87 -36.03 6.34
CA ILE A 56 -20.23 -35.60 5.09
C ILE A 56 -19.75 -36.84 4.35
N PRO A 57 -20.16 -37.04 3.09
CA PRO A 57 -19.74 -38.20 2.33
C PRO A 57 -18.25 -38.16 2.07
N ALA A 58 -17.55 -39.27 2.35
CA ALA A 58 -16.16 -39.43 2.03
C ALA A 58 -15.94 -39.39 0.50
N ASN A 59 -14.84 -38.79 0.07
CA ASN A 59 -14.47 -38.63 -1.36
C ASN A 59 -15.46 -37.80 -2.20
N GLU A 60 -16.26 -36.95 -1.57
CA GLU A 60 -17.12 -35.98 -2.25
C GLU A 60 -16.72 -34.55 -1.90
N VAL A 61 -16.77 -33.64 -2.88
CA VAL A 61 -16.37 -32.26 -2.67
C VAL A 61 -17.49 -31.48 -2.00
N THR A 62 -17.21 -30.98 -0.79
CA THR A 62 -18.10 -30.08 -0.07
C THR A 62 -17.49 -28.67 -0.02
N LYS A 63 -18.26 -27.66 -0.40
CA LYS A 63 -17.80 -26.27 -0.42
C LYS A 63 -18.11 -25.59 0.89
N PHE A 64 -17.10 -24.88 1.40
CA PHE A 64 -17.21 -24.04 2.59
C PHE A 64 -16.78 -22.62 2.28
N ASP A 65 -17.54 -21.66 2.75
CA ASP A 65 -17.29 -20.23 2.62
C ASP A 65 -17.25 -19.56 3.99
N GLY A 66 -16.37 -18.61 4.16
CA GLY A 66 -16.27 -17.85 5.41
C GLY A 66 -15.80 -16.44 5.18
N ASN A 67 -15.94 -15.65 6.22
CA ASN A 67 -15.51 -14.25 6.18
C ASN A 67 -14.73 -13.88 7.45
N GLY A 68 -14.12 -12.71 7.40
CA GLY A 68 -13.38 -12.17 8.53
C GLY A 68 -13.05 -10.71 8.33
N PHE A 69 -12.47 -10.12 9.36
CA PHE A 69 -12.02 -8.74 9.35
C PHE A 69 -10.61 -8.64 9.94
N GLY A 70 -9.82 -7.72 9.39
CA GLY A 70 -8.48 -7.48 9.86
C GLY A 70 -8.08 -6.02 9.82
N VAL A 71 -7.00 -5.72 10.53
CA VAL A 71 -6.35 -4.41 10.55
C VAL A 71 -4.90 -4.61 10.11
N PRO A 72 -4.57 -4.30 8.86
CA PRO A 72 -3.20 -4.32 8.39
C PRO A 72 -2.44 -3.06 8.84
N VAL A 73 -1.20 -3.23 9.28
CA VAL A 73 -0.24 -2.17 9.54
C VAL A 73 1.01 -2.47 8.74
N ASN A 74 1.42 -1.56 7.87
CA ASN A 74 2.55 -1.78 6.96
C ASN A 74 3.60 -0.68 7.11
N LEU A 75 4.86 -1.12 7.09
CA LEU A 75 6.05 -0.29 6.99
C LEU A 75 6.79 -0.64 5.71
N GLY A 76 7.21 0.36 4.96
CA GLY A 76 7.89 0.10 3.69
C GLY A 76 8.86 1.19 3.29
N VAL A 77 9.68 0.84 2.31
CA VAL A 77 10.57 1.75 1.61
C VAL A 77 10.24 1.69 0.13
N LYS A 78 10.11 2.83 -0.51
CA LYS A 78 9.84 2.93 -1.94
C LYS A 78 10.88 3.79 -2.64
N LEU A 79 11.22 3.38 -3.85
CA LEU A 79 12.07 4.08 -4.79
C LEU A 79 11.24 4.52 -5.99
N ASN A 80 11.24 5.81 -6.27
CA ASN A 80 10.58 6.38 -7.44
C ASN A 80 11.56 6.43 -8.61
N VAL A 81 11.28 5.66 -9.66
CA VAL A 81 12.11 5.53 -10.85
C VAL A 81 11.46 6.32 -11.99
N PHE A 82 12.14 7.36 -12.47
CA PHE A 82 11.72 8.24 -13.58
C PHE A 82 10.33 8.89 -13.41
N ASN A 83 9.76 8.90 -12.20
CA ASN A 83 8.35 9.28 -11.94
C ASN A 83 7.32 8.50 -12.78
N LEU A 84 7.68 7.33 -13.24
CA LEU A 84 6.83 6.41 -13.99
C LEU A 84 6.63 5.11 -13.21
N PHE A 85 7.70 4.57 -12.64
CA PHE A 85 7.68 3.34 -11.85
C PHE A 85 7.99 3.63 -10.39
N ILE A 86 7.41 2.84 -9.53
CA ILE A 86 7.70 2.82 -8.10
C ILE A 86 8.09 1.39 -7.76
N LEU A 87 9.30 1.21 -7.25
CA LEU A 87 9.77 -0.07 -6.72
C LEU A 87 9.83 0.04 -5.22
N GLY A 88 9.46 -0.99 -4.51
CA GLY A 88 9.53 -0.95 -3.07
C GLY A 88 9.46 -2.32 -2.43
N GLY A 89 9.53 -2.31 -1.12
CA GLY A 89 9.34 -3.48 -0.29
C GLY A 89 9.11 -3.06 1.14
N GLY A 90 8.61 -3.98 1.91
CA GLY A 90 8.29 -3.68 3.29
C GLY A 90 7.90 -4.90 4.11
N TYR A 91 7.57 -4.58 5.33
CA TYR A 91 7.05 -5.50 6.31
C TYR A 91 5.65 -5.04 6.74
N GLY A 92 4.73 -5.97 6.83
CA GLY A 92 3.38 -5.73 7.32
C GLY A 92 3.01 -6.69 8.44
N ARG A 93 2.12 -6.23 9.30
CA ARG A 93 1.45 -7.09 10.29
C ARG A 93 -0.05 -6.89 10.14
N GLU A 94 -0.76 -8.00 10.04
CA GLU A 94 -2.22 -8.03 9.99
C GLU A 94 -2.74 -8.76 11.22
N ILE A 95 -3.62 -8.10 11.94
CA ILE A 95 -4.29 -8.63 13.13
C ILE A 95 -5.78 -8.65 12.83
N GLY A 96 -6.43 -9.78 13.02
CA GLY A 96 -7.83 -9.88 12.67
C GLY A 96 -8.54 -11.07 13.28
N ASN A 97 -9.78 -11.23 12.82
CA ASN A 97 -10.64 -12.35 13.17
C ASN A 97 -11.12 -13.03 11.89
N MET A 98 -11.14 -14.35 11.91
CA MET A 98 -11.67 -15.22 10.88
C MET A 98 -12.80 -16.04 11.49
N ASN A 99 -13.97 -15.97 10.88
CA ASN A 99 -15.14 -16.75 11.31
C ASN A 99 -14.99 -18.19 10.82
N ASN A 100 -15.79 -19.09 11.42
CA ASN A 100 -15.93 -20.45 10.95
C ASN A 100 -16.41 -20.46 9.50
N LEU A 101 -16.00 -21.48 8.73
CA LEU A 101 -16.46 -21.64 7.38
C LEU A 101 -17.80 -22.38 7.37
N GLN A 102 -18.73 -21.95 6.53
CA GLN A 102 -20.07 -22.53 6.43
C GLN A 102 -20.25 -23.21 5.07
N GLY A 103 -20.70 -24.46 5.10
CA GLY A 103 -21.21 -25.19 3.94
C GLY A 103 -22.73 -25.24 3.95
N SER A 104 -23.33 -26.04 3.06
CA SER A 104 -24.81 -26.17 2.97
C SER A 104 -25.45 -26.56 4.29
N ASP A 105 -24.96 -27.64 4.91
CA ASP A 105 -25.53 -28.23 6.13
C ASP A 105 -24.47 -28.38 7.24
N TYR A 106 -23.25 -27.94 7.00
CA TYR A 106 -22.11 -28.15 7.85
C TYR A 106 -21.37 -26.86 8.13
N SER A 107 -20.73 -26.80 9.31
CA SER A 107 -19.80 -25.75 9.72
C SER A 107 -18.42 -26.34 9.95
N PHE A 108 -17.39 -25.73 9.36
CA PHE A 108 -16.01 -26.04 9.64
C PHE A 108 -15.51 -25.08 10.74
N GLU A 109 -15.23 -25.60 11.91
CA GLU A 109 -15.00 -24.83 13.13
C GLU A 109 -13.52 -24.67 13.44
N PHE A 110 -13.09 -23.42 13.63
CA PHE A 110 -11.77 -23.13 14.16
C PHE A 110 -11.82 -23.07 15.69
N GLN A 111 -10.73 -23.45 16.36
CA GLN A 111 -10.64 -23.37 17.82
C GLN A 111 -10.77 -21.93 18.36
N ASN A 112 -10.28 -20.97 17.60
CA ASN A 112 -10.34 -19.53 17.91
C ASN A 112 -10.67 -18.74 16.63
N SER A 113 -11.12 -17.50 16.80
CA SER A 113 -11.35 -16.62 15.67
C SER A 113 -10.16 -15.71 15.35
N SER A 114 -9.30 -15.42 16.32
CA SER A 114 -8.25 -14.40 16.18
C SER A 114 -7.01 -14.94 15.46
N TYR A 115 -6.46 -14.13 14.56
CA TYR A 115 -5.20 -14.42 13.88
C TYR A 115 -4.23 -13.23 13.90
N THR A 116 -2.96 -13.52 13.70
CA THR A 116 -1.91 -12.53 13.45
C THR A 116 -0.97 -13.07 12.39
N PHE A 117 -0.90 -12.36 11.26
CA PHE A 117 -0.03 -12.69 10.15
C PHE A 117 0.99 -11.58 9.93
N ASP A 118 2.25 -11.96 9.76
CA ASP A 118 3.30 -11.07 9.30
C ASP A 118 3.48 -11.25 7.78
N LYS A 119 3.75 -10.15 7.10
CA LYS A 119 3.95 -10.12 5.64
C LYS A 119 5.31 -9.53 5.33
N LEU A 120 6.08 -10.19 4.51
CA LEU A 120 7.27 -9.63 3.87
C LEU A 120 7.00 -9.50 2.38
N TYR A 121 7.05 -8.28 1.85
CA TYR A 121 6.60 -8.03 0.49
C TYR A 121 7.53 -7.13 -0.32
N GLY A 122 7.53 -7.37 -1.64
CA GLY A 122 7.98 -6.45 -2.65
C GLY A 122 6.79 -5.86 -3.40
N ASN A 123 6.91 -4.62 -3.85
CA ASN A 123 5.88 -4.00 -4.66
C ASN A 123 6.45 -3.29 -5.90
N LEU A 124 5.64 -3.30 -6.96
CA LEU A 124 5.88 -2.59 -8.21
C LEU A 124 4.67 -1.70 -8.49
N GLY A 125 4.90 -0.41 -8.67
CA GLY A 125 3.85 0.55 -8.99
C GLY A 125 4.07 1.21 -10.36
N LEU A 126 2.97 1.39 -11.09
CA LEU A 126 2.93 2.17 -12.33
C LEU A 126 2.19 3.48 -12.07
N VAL A 127 2.85 4.61 -12.31
CA VAL A 127 2.25 5.95 -12.17
C VAL A 127 1.39 6.24 -13.39
N LEU A 128 0.07 6.13 -13.24
CA LEU A 128 -0.90 6.40 -14.31
C LEU A 128 -1.06 7.90 -14.55
N TYR A 129 -1.04 8.68 -13.50
CA TYR A 129 -1.20 10.13 -13.55
C TYR A 129 -0.30 10.82 -12.52
N ASP A 130 0.40 11.86 -12.96
CA ASP A 130 1.18 12.75 -12.09
C ASP A 130 0.91 14.21 -12.49
N ALA A 131 0.33 14.96 -11.58
CA ALA A 131 0.03 16.36 -11.79
C ALA A 131 1.27 17.21 -12.12
N LYS A 132 2.45 16.83 -11.61
CA LYS A 132 3.71 17.53 -11.93
C LYS A 132 4.08 17.36 -13.40
N LYS A 133 3.90 16.17 -13.98
CA LYS A 133 4.14 15.92 -15.40
C LYS A 133 3.16 16.70 -16.27
N ARG A 134 1.88 16.69 -15.90
CA ARG A 134 0.86 17.46 -16.60
C ARG A 134 1.14 18.97 -16.54
N ALA A 135 1.54 19.49 -15.39
CA ALA A 135 1.95 20.87 -15.24
C ALA A 135 3.16 21.23 -16.12
N SER A 136 4.13 20.31 -16.24
CA SER A 136 5.29 20.49 -17.13
C SER A 136 4.88 20.51 -18.61
N PHE A 137 3.93 19.65 -19.01
CA PHE A 137 3.38 19.62 -20.36
C PHE A 137 2.58 20.89 -20.69
N LEU A 138 1.75 21.35 -19.75
CA LEU A 138 1.01 22.58 -19.87
C LEU A 138 1.93 23.81 -19.96
N LYS A 139 3.05 23.82 -19.23
CA LYS A 139 4.09 24.83 -19.38
C LYS A 139 4.61 24.93 -20.81
N TRP A 140 4.88 23.79 -21.44
CA TRP A 140 5.35 23.75 -22.81
C TRP A 140 4.30 24.27 -23.79
N LYS A 141 3.03 23.93 -23.59
CA LYS A 141 1.91 24.40 -24.41
C LYS A 141 1.68 25.89 -24.24
N TYR A 142 1.79 26.45 -23.03
CA TYR A 142 1.66 27.88 -22.76
C TYR A 142 2.88 28.71 -23.18
N ARG A 143 4.06 28.13 -23.27
CA ARG A 143 5.25 28.78 -23.82
C ARG A 143 5.05 29.25 -25.27
N ARG A 144 4.24 28.56 -26.03
CA ARG A 144 3.89 28.94 -27.41
C ARG A 144 3.00 30.21 -27.52
N TYR A 145 2.28 30.52 -26.45
CA TYR A 145 1.31 31.63 -26.43
C TYR A 145 1.67 32.70 -25.41
N SER A 146 2.82 32.61 -24.75
CA SER A 146 3.15 33.60 -23.73
C SER A 146 3.79 34.84 -24.37
N THR A 147 3.22 35.97 -24.08
CA THR A 147 3.85 37.29 -24.18
C THR A 147 5.17 37.26 -23.38
N GLN A 148 6.13 38.07 -23.81
CA GLN A 148 7.49 38.17 -23.23
C GLN A 148 7.51 38.56 -21.72
N ASN A 149 6.38 38.66 -21.07
CA ASN A 149 6.29 39.04 -19.66
C ASN A 149 6.62 37.87 -18.72
N ILE A 150 7.82 37.87 -18.18
CA ILE A 150 8.39 36.88 -17.29
C ILE A 150 7.54 36.68 -16.01
N TYR A 151 6.90 37.75 -15.51
CA TYR A 151 6.07 37.71 -14.30
C TYR A 151 4.78 36.90 -14.52
N MET A 152 4.12 37.05 -15.64
CA MET A 152 2.93 36.30 -16.00
C MET A 152 3.25 34.80 -16.21
N GLN A 153 4.44 34.47 -16.70
CA GLN A 153 4.91 33.09 -16.86
C GLN A 153 5.17 32.44 -15.53
N SER A 154 5.76 33.13 -14.56
CA SER A 154 6.06 32.61 -13.22
C SER A 154 4.76 32.35 -12.44
N GLU A 155 3.79 33.24 -12.52
CA GLU A 155 2.50 33.14 -11.85
C GLU A 155 1.65 31.98 -12.38
N LYS A 156 1.54 31.82 -13.70
CA LYS A 156 0.87 30.66 -14.33
C LYS A 156 1.53 29.34 -13.96
N ASN A 157 2.85 29.29 -13.92
CA ASN A 157 3.62 28.13 -13.53
C ASN A 157 3.39 27.74 -12.06
N GLN A 158 3.27 28.72 -11.17
CA GLN A 158 2.99 28.49 -9.77
C GLN A 158 1.56 28.00 -9.55
N ARG A 159 0.57 28.59 -10.19
CA ARG A 159 -0.83 28.15 -10.12
C ARG A 159 -1.01 26.71 -10.59
N ILE A 160 -0.38 26.31 -11.69
CA ILE A 160 -0.45 24.93 -12.19
C ILE A 160 0.22 23.95 -11.22
N ARG A 161 1.37 24.30 -10.62
CA ARG A 161 2.03 23.46 -9.62
C ARG A 161 1.21 23.30 -8.33
N GLN A 162 0.48 24.33 -7.93
CA GLN A 162 -0.28 24.35 -6.69
C GLN A 162 -1.63 23.63 -6.82
N ASN A 163 -2.25 23.63 -8.01
CA ASN A 163 -3.62 23.15 -8.19
C ASN A 163 -3.74 21.63 -8.37
N TYR A 164 -2.63 20.91 -8.65
CA TYR A 164 -2.69 19.47 -8.97
C TYR A 164 -1.63 18.64 -8.24
N PRO A 165 -1.65 18.56 -6.91
CA PRO A 165 -0.66 17.79 -6.15
C PRO A 165 -0.95 16.29 -6.11
N TRP A 166 -1.78 15.77 -7.00
CA TRP A 166 -2.27 14.40 -7.00
C TRP A 166 -1.44 13.48 -7.89
N ARG A 167 -1.30 12.22 -7.45
CA ARG A 167 -0.77 11.10 -8.25
C ARG A 167 -1.71 9.92 -8.11
N PHE A 168 -1.92 9.19 -9.21
CA PHE A 168 -2.64 7.94 -9.26
C PHE A 168 -1.70 6.83 -9.70
N ILE A 169 -1.67 5.74 -8.95
CA ILE A 169 -0.71 4.67 -9.09
C ILE A 169 -1.45 3.35 -9.05
N LEU A 170 -1.13 2.45 -9.97
CA LEU A 170 -1.52 1.05 -9.90
C LEU A 170 -0.34 0.28 -9.31
N GLU A 171 -0.56 -0.45 -8.21
CA GLU A 171 0.47 -1.21 -7.51
C GLU A 171 0.19 -2.71 -7.59
N GLY A 172 1.20 -3.50 -7.93
CA GLY A 172 1.24 -4.93 -7.72
C GLY A 172 2.10 -5.25 -6.50
N GLU A 173 1.69 -6.21 -5.70
CA GLU A 173 2.38 -6.67 -4.51
C GLU A 173 2.58 -8.18 -4.59
N TYR A 174 3.77 -8.64 -4.18
CA TYR A 174 4.14 -10.05 -4.15
C TYR A 174 4.99 -10.29 -2.90
N GLY A 175 4.69 -11.35 -2.15
CA GLY A 175 5.41 -11.59 -0.91
C GLY A 175 5.12 -12.93 -0.27
N SER A 176 5.65 -13.10 0.94
CA SER A 176 5.42 -14.27 1.77
C SER A 176 4.63 -13.90 3.02
N LEU A 177 3.79 -14.83 3.44
CA LEU A 177 2.99 -14.75 4.64
C LEU A 177 3.65 -15.61 5.75
N ILE A 178 3.73 -15.08 6.95
CA ILE A 178 4.25 -15.79 8.13
C ILE A 178 3.14 -15.81 9.17
N VAL A 179 2.65 -16.99 9.49
CA VAL A 179 1.63 -17.18 10.52
C VAL A 179 2.27 -17.05 11.89
N ARG A 180 1.90 -16.03 12.67
CA ARG A 180 2.36 -15.83 14.05
C ARG A 180 1.37 -16.37 15.07
N ARG A 181 0.11 -16.14 14.80
CA ARG A 181 -1.01 -16.66 15.57
C ARG A 181 -2.06 -17.14 14.59
N SER A 182 -2.43 -18.39 14.71
CA SER A 182 -3.45 -19.03 13.90
C SER A 182 -4.76 -19.15 14.68
N PRO A 183 -5.90 -19.11 14.02
CA PRO A 183 -7.18 -19.47 14.62
C PRO A 183 -7.24 -20.94 15.06
N ASP A 184 -6.53 -21.81 14.37
CA ASP A 184 -6.38 -23.23 14.71
C ASP A 184 -4.89 -23.63 14.55
N PRO A 185 -4.31 -24.42 15.47
CA PRO A 185 -2.92 -24.87 15.37
C PRO A 185 -2.61 -25.66 14.09
N ARG A 186 -3.62 -26.31 13.51
CA ARG A 186 -3.51 -27.08 12.26
C ARG A 186 -3.55 -26.20 10.99
N LEU A 187 -3.88 -24.91 11.15
CA LEU A 187 -3.85 -23.97 10.05
C LEU A 187 -2.43 -23.40 9.91
N VAL A 188 -1.75 -23.83 8.87
CA VAL A 188 -0.36 -23.47 8.57
C VAL A 188 -0.26 -22.64 7.28
N ASN A 189 0.89 -22.03 7.09
CA ASN A 189 1.19 -21.37 5.85
C ASN A 189 1.39 -22.39 4.73
N SER A 190 0.76 -22.20 3.58
CA SER A 190 0.88 -23.08 2.41
C SER A 190 2.25 -23.06 1.73
N ASN A 191 3.24 -22.31 2.24
CA ASN A 191 4.53 -22.02 1.59
C ASN A 191 4.40 -21.34 0.22
N GLU A 192 3.20 -21.01 -0.21
CA GLU A 192 2.96 -20.27 -1.45
C GLU A 192 3.05 -18.77 -1.20
N PRO A 193 3.64 -18.03 -2.15
CA PRO A 193 3.65 -16.58 -2.06
C PRO A 193 2.23 -16.03 -2.26
N TYR A 194 1.91 -14.97 -1.55
CA TYR A 194 0.71 -14.20 -1.83
C TYR A 194 0.98 -13.13 -2.90
N TYR A 195 -0.06 -12.72 -3.60
CA TYR A 195 0.01 -11.62 -4.56
C TYR A 195 -1.21 -10.70 -4.39
N GLY A 196 -1.01 -9.44 -4.73
CA GLY A 196 -2.05 -8.44 -4.60
C GLY A 196 -1.98 -7.38 -5.68
N VAL A 197 -3.12 -6.74 -5.91
CA VAL A 197 -3.25 -5.59 -6.80
C VAL A 197 -3.99 -4.48 -6.07
N ALA A 198 -3.46 -3.27 -6.14
CA ALA A 198 -4.03 -2.13 -5.45
C ALA A 198 -3.99 -0.86 -6.30
N PHE A 199 -4.99 -0.01 -6.10
CA PHE A 199 -5.02 1.34 -6.62
C PHE A 199 -4.69 2.32 -5.50
N ARG A 200 -3.76 3.24 -5.78
CA ARG A 200 -3.25 4.19 -4.81
C ARG A 200 -3.42 5.61 -5.31
N ILE A 201 -3.98 6.45 -4.46
CA ILE A 201 -4.12 7.89 -4.67
C ILE A 201 -3.21 8.60 -3.67
N GLU A 202 -2.28 9.39 -4.17
CA GLU A 202 -1.39 10.19 -3.34
C GLU A 202 -1.68 11.68 -3.48
N ARG A 203 -1.58 12.38 -2.37
CA ARG A 203 -1.59 13.85 -2.33
C ARG A 203 -0.34 14.37 -1.64
N GLN A 204 0.42 15.19 -2.33
CA GLN A 204 1.56 15.87 -1.74
C GLN A 204 1.09 17.08 -0.96
N PHE A 205 1.42 17.19 0.32
CA PHE A 205 1.09 18.34 1.15
C PHE A 205 2.34 19.11 1.61
N SER A 206 3.52 18.50 1.57
CA SER A 206 4.79 19.19 1.80
C SER A 206 5.90 18.69 0.86
N GLU A 207 7.08 19.27 0.91
CA GLU A 207 8.23 18.78 0.14
C GLU A 207 8.73 17.43 0.65
N TYR A 208 8.40 17.07 1.89
CA TYR A 208 8.84 15.85 2.58
C TYR A 208 7.79 14.77 2.59
N ALA A 209 6.51 15.16 2.57
CA ALA A 209 5.45 14.25 2.96
C ALA A 209 4.32 14.22 1.94
N ARG A 210 3.81 13.01 1.73
CA ARG A 210 2.62 12.71 0.93
C ARG A 210 1.69 11.86 1.76
N PHE A 211 0.44 12.23 1.75
CA PHE A 211 -0.63 11.39 2.25
C PHE A 211 -1.15 10.50 1.13
N PHE A 212 -1.50 9.26 1.43
CA PHE A 212 -2.09 8.38 0.44
C PHE A 212 -3.23 7.55 0.99
N VAL A 213 -4.10 7.15 0.08
CA VAL A 213 -5.13 6.13 0.27
C VAL A 213 -4.83 5.01 -0.73
N LYS A 214 -4.80 3.78 -0.26
CA LYS A 214 -4.58 2.56 -1.05
C LYS A 214 -5.76 1.63 -0.85
N THR A 215 -6.38 1.15 -1.93
CA THR A 215 -7.40 0.12 -1.89
C THR A 215 -7.07 -0.98 -2.88
N GLY A 216 -7.33 -2.22 -2.52
CA GLY A 216 -6.98 -3.35 -3.37
C GLY A 216 -7.42 -4.69 -2.84
N ALA A 217 -7.04 -5.72 -3.57
CA ALA A 217 -7.28 -7.11 -3.22
C ALA A 217 -5.95 -7.87 -3.14
N GLU A 218 -5.84 -8.76 -2.16
CA GLU A 218 -4.76 -9.71 -2.00
C GLU A 218 -5.31 -11.12 -2.08
N PHE A 219 -4.55 -12.02 -2.69
CA PHE A 219 -4.88 -13.43 -2.86
C PHE A 219 -3.82 -14.26 -2.17
N ARG A 220 -4.24 -15.13 -1.27
CA ARG A 220 -3.36 -15.98 -0.47
C ARG A 220 -3.98 -17.33 -0.21
N ASN A 221 -3.15 -18.34 0.03
CA ASN A 221 -3.55 -19.69 0.36
C ASN A 221 -3.04 -20.07 1.76
N LEU A 222 -3.89 -20.74 2.52
CA LEU A 222 -3.53 -21.37 3.77
C LEU A 222 -3.83 -22.87 3.64
N THR A 223 -3.10 -23.68 4.41
CA THR A 223 -3.27 -25.13 4.43
C THR A 223 -3.74 -25.56 5.80
N PHE A 224 -4.77 -26.36 5.84
CA PHE A 224 -5.26 -26.97 7.07
C PHE A 224 -4.90 -28.46 7.07
N GLU A 225 -4.21 -28.91 8.12
CA GLU A 225 -3.73 -30.29 8.27
C GLU A 225 -4.77 -31.15 8.97
N GLY A 226 -4.98 -32.38 8.49
CA GLY A 226 -5.78 -33.39 9.18
C GLY A 226 -5.12 -33.85 10.47
N THR A 227 -5.90 -34.40 11.41
CA THR A 227 -5.39 -34.75 12.74
C THR A 227 -4.51 -36.04 12.72
N ASN A 228 -4.98 -37.09 12.05
CA ASN A 228 -4.32 -38.40 12.02
C ASN A 228 -4.04 -38.89 10.59
N ILE A 229 -4.25 -38.06 9.60
CA ILE A 229 -4.10 -38.38 8.17
C ILE A 229 -3.18 -37.36 7.51
N GLU A 230 -2.38 -37.80 6.56
CA GLU A 230 -1.52 -36.95 5.74
C GLU A 230 -2.32 -36.28 4.62
N GLU A 231 -3.49 -35.75 4.95
CA GLU A 231 -4.33 -35.00 4.03
C GLU A 231 -4.33 -33.51 4.40
N PHE A 232 -4.32 -32.66 3.36
CA PHE A 232 -4.29 -31.21 3.50
C PHE A 232 -5.50 -30.60 2.79
N GLN A 233 -6.15 -29.64 3.46
CA GLN A 233 -7.23 -28.85 2.87
C GLN A 233 -6.71 -27.46 2.57
N ASN A 234 -6.91 -27.00 1.35
CA ASN A 234 -6.50 -25.67 0.91
C ASN A 234 -7.60 -24.63 1.12
N ILE A 235 -7.32 -23.62 1.92
CA ILE A 235 -8.20 -22.49 2.16
C ILE A 235 -7.69 -21.32 1.34
N ARG A 236 -8.42 -20.98 0.27
CA ARG A 236 -8.15 -19.81 -0.56
C ARG A 236 -8.73 -18.58 0.10
N GLN A 237 -7.92 -17.56 0.26
CA GLN A 237 -8.34 -16.31 0.87
C GLN A 237 -8.20 -15.15 -0.09
N THR A 238 -9.24 -14.35 -0.20
CA THR A 238 -9.23 -13.05 -0.86
C THR A 238 -9.43 -11.97 0.19
N LEU A 239 -8.45 -11.06 0.31
CA LEU A 239 -8.46 -9.97 1.25
C LEU A 239 -8.69 -8.66 0.52
N TYR A 240 -9.80 -7.99 0.76
CA TYR A 240 -10.08 -6.62 0.28
C TYR A 240 -9.66 -5.63 1.34
N ALA A 241 -8.66 -4.79 1.05
CA ALA A 241 -8.13 -3.84 2.01
C ALA A 241 -8.30 -2.40 1.55
N ALA A 242 -8.61 -1.53 2.50
CA ALA A 242 -8.55 -0.08 2.35
C ALA A 242 -7.63 0.49 3.43
N GLN A 243 -6.58 1.19 3.01
CA GLN A 243 -5.52 1.69 3.87
C GLN A 243 -5.30 3.17 3.64
N ILE A 244 -4.94 3.86 4.70
CA ILE A 244 -4.45 5.23 4.67
C ILE A 244 -3.01 5.27 5.15
N GLY A 245 -2.21 6.16 4.61
CA GLY A 245 -0.81 6.19 5.02
C GLY A 245 -0.10 7.50 4.68
N LEU A 246 1.10 7.56 5.20
CA LEU A 246 2.03 8.66 5.05
C LEU A 246 3.32 8.16 4.41
N SER A 247 3.76 8.87 3.38
CA SER A 247 5.02 8.64 2.70
C SER A 247 5.95 9.83 2.94
N ILE A 248 7.11 9.62 3.55
CA ILE A 248 8.09 10.63 3.91
C ILE A 248 9.33 10.45 3.05
N SER A 249 9.74 11.51 2.35
CA SER A 249 10.95 11.53 1.52
C SER A 249 11.84 12.72 1.86
N LEU A 250 13.15 12.54 1.72
CA LEU A 250 14.09 13.65 1.85
C LEU A 250 14.02 14.52 0.60
N PRO A 251 13.92 15.86 0.73
CA PRO A 251 13.85 16.73 -0.42
C PRO A 251 15.22 16.85 -1.11
N GLY A 252 15.20 16.88 -2.45
CA GLY A 252 16.38 17.00 -3.28
C GLY A 252 17.09 18.37 -3.21
N THR A 253 16.44 19.40 -2.61
CA THR A 253 16.98 20.75 -2.49
C THR A 253 17.57 21.00 -1.11
N LYS A 254 18.70 21.72 -1.04
CA LYS A 254 19.35 22.12 0.22
C LYS A 254 18.49 23.18 0.94
N ARG A 255 18.51 23.15 2.27
CA ARG A 255 17.95 24.25 3.08
C ARG A 255 18.81 25.49 2.88
N CYS A 256 18.17 26.65 2.73
CA CYS A 256 18.87 27.92 2.69
C CYS A 256 19.60 28.18 4.02
N LYS A 257 20.88 28.48 3.94
CA LYS A 257 21.75 28.86 5.06
C LYS A 257 22.24 30.30 4.96
N VAL A 258 21.74 31.04 3.96
CA VAL A 258 22.14 32.43 3.76
C VAL A 258 21.56 33.25 4.91
N GLN A 259 22.45 33.95 5.59
CA GLN A 259 22.10 34.76 6.75
C GLN A 259 21.18 35.90 6.31
N GLY A 260 20.08 36.12 7.05
CA GLY A 260 19.06 37.09 6.72
C GLY A 260 18.05 36.68 5.64
N CYS A 261 18.16 35.49 5.05
CA CYS A 261 17.17 34.98 4.11
C CYS A 261 15.92 34.48 4.84
N GLY A 262 14.86 35.25 4.88
CA GLY A 262 13.55 34.91 5.45
C GLY A 262 12.61 34.16 4.52
N VAL A 263 13.06 33.74 3.34
CA VAL A 263 12.21 33.13 2.32
C VAL A 263 11.82 31.69 2.69
N VAL A 264 10.55 31.42 2.83
CA VAL A 264 9.97 30.11 3.21
C VAL A 264 9.83 29.17 2.02
N MET A 265 9.81 29.66 0.82
CA MET A 265 9.62 28.89 -0.42
C MET A 265 10.95 28.55 -1.10
N LYS A 266 10.88 27.78 -2.18
CA LYS A 266 12.03 27.57 -3.06
C LYS A 266 12.44 28.89 -3.72
N HIS A 267 13.69 29.22 -3.61
CA HIS A 267 14.29 30.45 -4.12
C HIS A 267 15.71 30.22 -4.59
N LEU A 268 16.25 31.18 -5.30
CA LEU A 268 17.60 31.12 -5.86
C LEU A 268 18.50 32.13 -5.13
N HIS A 269 19.71 31.65 -4.74
CA HIS A 269 20.85 32.50 -4.41
C HIS A 269 21.98 32.10 -5.32
N ASP A 270 22.56 33.06 -6.04
CA ASP A 270 23.69 32.88 -6.95
C ASP A 270 23.54 31.69 -7.92
N GLY A 271 22.33 31.52 -8.45
CA GLY A 271 22.00 30.45 -9.38
C GLY A 271 21.78 29.06 -8.73
N VAL A 272 21.90 28.96 -7.41
CA VAL A 272 21.64 27.71 -6.67
C VAL A 272 20.25 27.73 -6.06
N GLU A 273 19.45 26.69 -6.33
CA GLU A 273 18.11 26.53 -5.75
C GLU A 273 18.17 26.04 -4.31
N TYR A 274 17.57 26.79 -3.41
CA TYR A 274 17.42 26.47 -1.99
C TYR A 274 15.96 26.37 -1.60
N ARG A 275 15.67 25.66 -0.49
CA ARG A 275 14.37 25.66 0.17
C ARG A 275 14.46 26.40 1.50
N GLY A 276 13.40 27.08 1.88
CA GLY A 276 13.33 27.84 3.14
C GLY A 276 12.56 27.14 4.26
N SER A 277 11.62 26.25 3.96
CA SER A 277 10.73 25.68 4.97
C SER A 277 11.33 24.55 5.79
N SER A 278 10.91 24.43 7.06
CA SER A 278 11.13 23.24 7.89
C SER A 278 10.17 22.12 7.52
N ILE A 279 10.43 20.89 8.01
CA ILE A 279 9.58 19.69 7.80
C ILE A 279 8.12 19.95 8.22
N PHE A 280 7.91 20.73 9.26
CA PHE A 280 6.60 20.98 9.89
C PHE A 280 5.87 22.22 9.35
N ASN A 281 6.52 23.07 8.59
CA ASN A 281 5.86 24.21 7.99
C ASN A 281 5.18 23.79 6.69
N LEU A 282 3.86 23.69 6.75
CA LEU A 282 3.02 23.64 5.56
C LEU A 282 3.36 24.85 4.70
N GLN A 283 3.76 24.61 3.46
CA GLN A 283 4.02 25.66 2.50
C GLN A 283 2.75 26.50 2.34
N ASN A 284 2.72 27.69 2.93
CA ASN A 284 1.57 28.57 2.78
C ASN A 284 1.48 29.00 1.33
N ARG A 285 0.47 28.50 0.62
CA ARG A 285 0.25 28.71 -0.81
C ARG A 285 0.04 30.19 -1.18
N ARG A 286 -0.27 31.03 -0.18
CA ARG A 286 -0.53 32.46 -0.38
C ARG A 286 0.71 33.34 -0.19
N VAL A 287 1.76 32.88 0.44
CA VAL A 287 2.97 33.66 0.80
C VAL A 287 3.97 33.72 -0.38
N GLY A 288 3.73 33.38 -1.52
CA GLY A 288 4.63 33.51 -2.66
C GLY A 288 3.99 34.18 -3.87
N GLN A 289 2.83 34.79 -3.68
CA GLN A 289 2.14 35.48 -4.76
C GLN A 289 2.48 37.00 -4.85
N TRP A 290 3.37 37.46 -3.97
CA TRP A 290 3.62 38.90 -3.80
C TRP A 290 5.02 39.34 -4.23
N TYR A 291 5.81 38.46 -4.89
CA TYR A 291 7.13 38.83 -5.41
C TYR A 291 7.40 38.23 -6.79
#